data_d4189df703cb55cb2e3c26162bcccbbd
#
_entry.id   d4189df703cb55cb2e3c26162bcccbbd
#
_cell.length_a   1.000
_cell.length_b   1.000
_cell.length_c   1.000
_cell.angle_alpha   90.00
_cell.angle_beta   90.00
_cell.angle_gamma   90.00
#
_symmetry.space_group_name_H-M   'P 1'
#
loop_
_entity.id
_entity.type
_entity.pdbx_description
1 polymer ?
#
loop_
_entity_poly.entity_id
_entity_poly.type
_entity_poly.pdbx_seq_one_letter_code
_entity_poly.pdbx_strand_id
1 'polypeptide(L)'
;ENNYSRTGYLFAGWNTEPDGSGTAYADKAAIENLRQADWRDRTTWTDNDHGVVNLYAQWVRSESTLVLYANGGKYDDREIFSVTQPYLERYLLQEELVCAPEGYTVCFCANGGSEITPVQGKNRFVEWKKVHPFRGSLDGKQYIFDAPDGNVDRLTAVYQPEPVTLPETTRPGWSFGGWYYDSEFRRPAGGAGDSIIPSENTTLYAQWVDLTLLA
;
A
#
# COMPACT_ATOMS: atom_id res chain seq x y z
N GLU A 1 25.08 -31.74 -8.47
CA GLU A 1 24.70 -30.66 -7.50
C GLU A 1 24.80 -29.29 -8.15
N ASN A 2 23.75 -28.47 -7.99
CA ASN A 2 23.77 -27.11 -8.50
C ASN A 2 24.65 -26.23 -7.62
N ASN A 3 25.65 -25.58 -8.24
CA ASN A 3 26.50 -24.56 -7.62
C ASN A 3 26.29 -23.17 -8.23
N TYR A 4 25.25 -23.02 -9.07
CA TYR A 4 24.92 -21.76 -9.73
C TYR A 4 23.82 -21.04 -9.00
N SER A 5 23.86 -19.73 -8.99
CA SER A 5 22.80 -18.85 -8.51
C SER A 5 22.45 -17.81 -9.58
N ARG A 6 21.20 -17.42 -9.60
CA ARG A 6 20.69 -16.37 -10.47
C ARG A 6 19.77 -15.45 -9.67
N THR A 7 20.15 -14.19 -9.53
CA THR A 7 19.36 -13.20 -8.76
C THR A 7 17.91 -13.16 -9.22
N GLY A 8 16.98 -13.32 -8.28
CA GLY A 8 15.54 -13.31 -8.56
C GLY A 8 14.99 -14.56 -9.21
N TYR A 9 15.77 -15.65 -9.22
CA TYR A 9 15.34 -16.92 -9.77
C TYR A 9 15.67 -18.06 -8.84
N LEU A 10 14.82 -19.08 -8.85
CA LEU A 10 15.02 -20.37 -8.18
C LEU A 10 15.47 -21.41 -9.20
N PHE A 11 16.44 -22.21 -8.81
CA PHE A 11 16.87 -23.33 -9.63
C PHE A 11 15.77 -24.41 -9.68
N ALA A 12 15.33 -24.74 -10.88
CA ALA A 12 14.23 -25.69 -11.10
C ALA A 12 14.71 -27.11 -11.48
N GLY A 13 15.99 -27.25 -11.84
CA GLY A 13 16.56 -28.53 -12.27
C GLY A 13 17.47 -28.39 -13.49
N TRP A 14 17.85 -29.52 -14.03
CA TRP A 14 18.67 -29.65 -15.23
C TRP A 14 17.84 -30.15 -16.40
N ASN A 15 18.20 -29.77 -17.62
CA ASN A 15 17.56 -30.28 -18.83
C ASN A 15 18.61 -30.56 -19.91
N THR A 16 18.34 -31.51 -20.78
CA THR A 16 19.22 -31.81 -21.91
C THR A 16 19.16 -30.75 -23.02
N GLU A 17 18.12 -29.91 -23.04
CA GLU A 17 17.96 -28.81 -23.98
C GLU A 17 17.90 -27.46 -23.25
N PRO A 18 18.50 -26.38 -23.80
CA PRO A 18 18.56 -25.07 -23.15
C PRO A 18 17.17 -24.43 -22.95
N ASP A 19 16.20 -24.72 -23.80
CA ASP A 19 14.83 -24.21 -23.74
C ASP A 19 13.91 -25.02 -22.83
N GLY A 20 14.43 -26.10 -22.18
CA GLY A 20 13.65 -26.96 -21.30
C GLY A 20 12.82 -28.03 -22.01
N SER A 21 12.88 -28.14 -23.34
CA SER A 21 12.09 -29.11 -24.14
C SER A 21 12.62 -30.53 -24.08
N GLY A 22 13.83 -30.75 -23.60
CA GLY A 22 14.46 -32.03 -23.49
C GLY A 22 14.07 -32.82 -22.23
N THR A 23 14.93 -33.73 -21.81
CA THR A 23 14.73 -34.54 -20.60
C THR A 23 15.14 -33.74 -19.37
N ALA A 24 14.22 -33.62 -18.40
CA ALA A 24 14.44 -32.93 -17.14
C ALA A 24 15.02 -33.84 -16.07
N TYR A 25 15.92 -33.32 -15.26
CA TYR A 25 16.55 -34.02 -14.13
C TYR A 25 16.51 -33.09 -12.90
N ALA A 26 16.15 -33.67 -11.76
CA ALA A 26 16.26 -33.02 -10.47
C ALA A 26 17.72 -32.75 -10.09
N ASP A 27 17.96 -31.82 -9.17
CA ASP A 27 19.29 -31.64 -8.60
C ASP A 27 19.75 -32.94 -7.88
N LYS A 28 21.03 -33.29 -8.07
CA LYS A 28 21.64 -34.53 -7.51
C LYS A 28 21.00 -35.83 -7.99
N ALA A 29 20.15 -35.83 -9.02
CA ALA A 29 19.64 -37.06 -9.60
C ALA A 29 20.81 -37.94 -10.08
N ALA A 30 20.74 -39.21 -9.78
CA ALA A 30 21.63 -40.16 -10.40
C ALA A 30 21.19 -40.36 -11.85
N ILE A 31 22.10 -40.07 -12.78
CA ILE A 31 21.81 -40.17 -14.19
C ILE A 31 22.60 -41.32 -14.76
N GLU A 32 21.87 -42.31 -15.21
CA GLU A 32 22.44 -43.45 -15.91
C GLU A 32 22.09 -43.35 -17.40
N ASN A 33 23.05 -43.71 -18.27
CA ASN A 33 22.83 -43.79 -19.72
C ASN A 33 22.40 -42.50 -20.40
N LEU A 34 23.01 -41.35 -20.09
CA LEU A 34 22.86 -40.10 -20.84
C LEU A 34 23.28 -40.20 -22.32
N ARG A 35 23.80 -41.33 -22.71
CA ARG A 35 24.15 -41.60 -24.09
C ARG A 35 22.89 -41.72 -24.91
N GLN A 36 22.41 -40.61 -25.43
CA GLN A 36 21.28 -40.62 -26.35
C GLN A 36 21.67 -40.94 -27.80
N ALA A 37 20.73 -41.41 -28.46
CA ALA A 37 20.45 -41.96 -29.76
C ALA A 37 21.26 -41.47 -31.00
N ASP A 38 21.91 -40.33 -30.99
CA ASP A 38 22.65 -39.77 -32.11
C ASP A 38 24.05 -40.44 -32.34
N TRP A 39 24.44 -41.30 -31.43
CA TRP A 39 25.70 -42.03 -31.56
C TRP A 39 25.57 -43.28 -32.44
N ARG A 40 24.37 -43.64 -32.91
CA ARG A 40 24.16 -44.85 -33.72
C ARG A 40 24.82 -44.83 -35.10
N ASP A 41 25.30 -43.66 -35.52
CA ASP A 41 25.86 -43.50 -36.86
C ASP A 41 27.40 -43.43 -36.87
N ARG A 42 28.07 -43.62 -35.76
CA ARG A 42 29.55 -43.66 -35.69
C ARG A 42 30.06 -45.09 -35.75
N THR A 43 30.52 -45.47 -36.88
CA THR A 43 31.08 -46.79 -37.16
C THR A 43 32.51 -46.98 -36.66
N THR A 44 33.14 -45.97 -36.03
CA THR A 44 34.52 -46.05 -35.52
C THR A 44 34.62 -45.38 -34.14
N TRP A 45 34.65 -46.16 -33.09
CA TRP A 45 34.97 -45.71 -31.73
C TRP A 45 36.48 -45.92 -31.48
N THR A 46 37.16 -44.85 -31.08
CA THR A 46 38.45 -44.96 -30.37
C THR A 46 38.21 -44.81 -28.89
N ASP A 47 38.95 -45.50 -28.03
CA ASP A 47 38.81 -45.52 -26.55
C ASP A 47 38.87 -44.17 -25.85
N ASN A 48 39.10 -43.06 -26.60
CA ASN A 48 39.18 -41.69 -26.13
C ASN A 48 37.95 -40.82 -26.45
N ASP A 49 36.90 -41.38 -27.04
CA ASP A 49 35.71 -40.61 -27.43
C ASP A 49 34.73 -40.55 -26.25
N HIS A 50 35.07 -39.74 -25.26
CA HIS A 50 34.19 -39.43 -24.12
C HIS A 50 33.11 -38.46 -24.64
N GLY A 51 31.92 -38.97 -24.89
CA GLY A 51 30.76 -38.15 -25.28
C GLY A 51 30.49 -37.08 -24.21
N VAL A 52 30.55 -35.83 -24.58
CA VAL A 52 30.14 -34.73 -23.70
C VAL A 52 28.63 -34.63 -23.74
N VAL A 53 28.01 -34.68 -22.57
CA VAL A 53 26.59 -34.39 -22.40
C VAL A 53 26.46 -33.04 -21.74
N ASN A 54 25.79 -32.13 -22.40
CA ASN A 54 25.48 -30.82 -21.83
C ASN A 54 24.16 -30.90 -21.05
N LEU A 55 24.18 -30.37 -19.84
CA LEU A 55 22.98 -30.15 -19.04
C LEU A 55 22.82 -28.66 -18.79
N TYR A 56 21.65 -28.16 -19.07
CA TYR A 56 21.30 -26.75 -18.98
C TYR A 56 20.46 -26.51 -17.73
N ALA A 57 20.93 -25.58 -16.86
CA ALA A 57 20.20 -25.18 -15.67
C ALA A 57 18.88 -24.51 -16.06
N GLN A 58 17.80 -24.99 -15.49
CA GLN A 58 16.47 -24.41 -15.63
C GLN A 58 16.16 -23.52 -14.44
N TRP A 59 15.51 -22.40 -14.69
CA TRP A 59 15.25 -21.37 -13.70
C TRP A 59 13.81 -20.92 -13.75
N VAL A 60 13.16 -20.76 -12.59
CA VAL A 60 11.86 -20.12 -12.43
C VAL A 60 12.03 -18.79 -11.70
N ARG A 61 11.26 -17.77 -12.06
CA ARG A 61 11.30 -16.51 -11.32
C ARG A 61 10.84 -16.74 -9.89
N SER A 62 11.58 -16.20 -8.92
CA SER A 62 11.17 -16.18 -7.53
C SER A 62 9.96 -15.25 -7.35
N GLU A 63 9.23 -15.41 -6.26
CA GLU A 63 8.05 -14.61 -5.95
C GLU A 63 8.24 -13.86 -4.63
N SER A 64 7.64 -12.69 -4.56
CA SER A 64 7.55 -11.93 -3.32
C SER A 64 6.16 -11.30 -3.18
N THR A 65 5.83 -10.83 -1.98
CA THR A 65 4.50 -10.33 -1.64
C THR A 65 4.59 -8.87 -1.19
N LEU A 66 3.68 -8.06 -1.70
CA LEU A 66 3.39 -6.73 -1.18
C LEU A 66 2.11 -6.79 -0.36
N VAL A 67 2.15 -6.24 0.86
CA VAL A 67 0.97 -6.10 1.74
C VAL A 67 0.70 -4.62 1.97
N LEU A 68 -0.52 -4.19 1.72
CA LEU A 68 -1.01 -2.85 1.95
C LEU A 68 -1.92 -2.85 3.19
N TYR A 69 -1.58 -2.06 4.19
CA TYR A 69 -2.40 -1.79 5.37
C TYR A 69 -3.11 -0.46 5.19
N ALA A 70 -4.42 -0.48 5.09
CA ALA A 70 -5.22 0.73 4.89
C ALA A 70 -5.35 1.60 6.16
N ASN A 71 -4.81 1.17 7.31
CA ASN A 71 -4.67 1.95 8.54
C ASN A 71 -5.97 2.64 8.97
N GLY A 72 -7.04 1.87 9.13
CA GLY A 72 -8.38 2.35 9.50
C GLY A 72 -9.26 2.77 8.32
N GLY A 73 -8.69 2.94 7.13
CA GLY A 73 -9.41 3.09 5.87
C GLY A 73 -9.57 1.76 5.13
N LYS A 74 -9.72 1.84 3.82
CA LYS A 74 -9.78 0.67 2.93
C LYS A 74 -8.97 0.91 1.67
N TYR A 75 -8.43 -0.16 1.11
CA TYR A 75 -7.89 -0.24 -0.23
C TYR A 75 -8.59 -1.37 -0.98
N ASP A 76 -9.22 -1.08 -2.11
CA ASP A 76 -10.06 -2.03 -2.85
C ASP A 76 -11.07 -2.74 -1.91
N ASP A 77 -11.78 -1.94 -1.09
CA ASP A 77 -12.76 -2.37 -0.06
C ASP A 77 -12.21 -3.25 1.07
N ARG A 78 -10.89 -3.37 1.22
CA ARG A 78 -10.23 -4.20 2.24
C ARG A 78 -9.37 -3.36 3.18
N GLU A 79 -9.33 -3.72 4.45
CA GLU A 79 -8.41 -3.13 5.44
C GLU A 79 -6.96 -3.57 5.21
N ILE A 80 -6.79 -4.79 4.72
CA ILE A 80 -5.50 -5.38 4.35
C ILE A 80 -5.63 -5.97 2.96
N PHE A 81 -4.79 -5.53 2.05
CA PHE A 81 -4.69 -6.05 0.70
C PHE A 81 -3.31 -6.68 0.51
N SER A 82 -3.23 -7.78 -0.22
CA SER A 82 -1.95 -8.41 -0.54
C SER A 82 -1.92 -8.88 -1.99
N VAL A 83 -0.75 -8.75 -2.60
CA VAL A 83 -0.47 -9.23 -3.95
C VAL A 83 0.89 -9.89 -3.99
N THR A 84 0.96 -11.07 -4.60
CA THR A 84 2.20 -11.82 -4.82
C THR A 84 2.48 -11.84 -6.31
N GLN A 85 3.71 -11.52 -6.69
CA GLN A 85 4.12 -11.47 -8.09
C GLN A 85 5.54 -12.03 -8.28
N PRO A 86 5.83 -12.55 -9.48
CA PRO A 86 7.18 -12.96 -9.86
C PRO A 86 8.18 -11.80 -9.87
N TYR A 87 9.44 -12.14 -9.71
CA TYR A 87 10.58 -11.21 -9.74
C TYR A 87 10.54 -10.27 -10.96
N LEU A 88 10.74 -8.97 -10.71
CA LEU A 88 10.68 -7.85 -11.65
C LEU A 88 9.28 -7.49 -12.19
N GLU A 89 8.21 -8.16 -11.77
CA GLU A 89 6.87 -7.65 -12.03
C GLU A 89 6.65 -6.33 -11.28
N ARG A 90 5.64 -5.56 -11.73
CA ARG A 90 5.30 -4.25 -11.17
C ARG A 90 3.86 -4.21 -10.74
N TYR A 91 3.60 -3.52 -9.65
CA TYR A 91 2.24 -3.27 -9.17
C TYR A 91 2.01 -1.77 -9.02
N LEU A 92 0.97 -1.25 -9.69
CA LEU A 92 0.58 0.15 -9.57
C LEU A 92 -0.28 0.34 -8.32
N LEU A 93 0.17 1.20 -7.41
CA LEU A 93 -0.59 1.64 -6.25
C LEU A 93 -1.65 2.66 -6.72
N GLN A 94 -2.90 2.22 -6.83
CA GLN A 94 -4.02 3.01 -7.34
C GLN A 94 -4.63 3.82 -6.19
N GLU A 95 -4.36 5.12 -6.15
CA GLU A 95 -4.85 6.00 -5.07
C GLU A 95 -6.38 6.11 -5.06
N GLU A 96 -7.01 5.97 -6.22
CA GLU A 96 -8.47 5.96 -6.38
C GLU A 96 -9.16 4.77 -5.69
N LEU A 97 -8.43 3.71 -5.37
CA LEU A 97 -8.92 2.58 -4.59
C LEU A 97 -8.80 2.80 -3.07
N VAL A 98 -8.17 3.90 -2.64
CA VAL A 98 -8.03 4.23 -1.23
C VAL A 98 -9.27 4.95 -0.74
N CYS A 99 -9.99 4.35 0.20
CA CYS A 99 -11.06 4.98 0.97
C CYS A 99 -10.49 5.36 2.34
N ALA A 100 -10.34 6.65 2.59
CA ALA A 100 -9.86 7.15 3.88
C ALA A 100 -10.88 6.89 5.00
N PRO A 101 -10.44 6.70 6.26
CA PRO A 101 -11.35 6.62 7.39
C PRO A 101 -12.07 7.94 7.60
N GLU A 102 -13.24 7.91 8.23
CA GLU A 102 -13.95 9.12 8.62
C GLU A 102 -13.08 9.96 9.58
N GLY A 103 -13.22 11.27 9.50
CA GLY A 103 -12.62 12.21 10.43
C GLY A 103 -13.46 12.37 11.70
N TYR A 104 -13.07 13.31 12.55
CA TYR A 104 -13.81 13.61 13.78
C TYR A 104 -15.05 14.45 13.51
N THR A 105 -16.13 14.22 14.30
CA THR A 105 -17.37 14.97 14.23
C THR A 105 -17.24 16.30 14.97
N VAL A 106 -17.70 17.38 14.33
CA VAL A 106 -17.85 18.70 14.95
C VAL A 106 -19.33 18.98 15.16
N CYS A 107 -19.73 19.11 16.43
CA CYS A 107 -21.08 19.48 16.84
C CYS A 107 -21.13 21.00 17.14
N PHE A 108 -22.30 21.60 16.98
CA PHE A 108 -22.49 23.04 17.19
C PHE A 108 -23.63 23.26 18.20
N CYS A 109 -23.30 23.88 19.33
CA CYS A 109 -24.26 24.38 20.29
C CYS A 109 -24.55 25.85 19.99
N ALA A 110 -25.71 26.12 19.38
CA ALA A 110 -26.08 27.44 18.92
C ALA A 110 -26.44 28.43 20.06
N ASN A 111 -26.58 27.99 21.30
CA ASN A 111 -26.88 28.81 22.49
C ASN A 111 -28.05 29.76 22.27
N GLY A 112 -29.18 29.25 21.75
CA GLY A 112 -30.37 30.01 21.43
C GLY A 112 -30.39 30.69 20.07
N GLY A 113 -29.40 30.45 19.23
CA GLY A 113 -29.39 30.74 17.81
C GLY A 113 -30.07 29.66 16.97
N SER A 114 -30.03 29.82 15.64
CA SER A 114 -30.52 28.81 14.71
C SER A 114 -29.71 27.51 14.82
N GLU A 115 -30.43 26.39 14.85
CA GLU A 115 -29.83 25.05 14.98
C GLU A 115 -28.93 24.70 13.78
N ILE A 116 -27.83 24.03 14.03
CA ILE A 116 -26.86 23.60 13.03
C ILE A 116 -26.62 22.11 13.14
N THR A 117 -26.69 21.43 12.01
CA THR A 117 -26.39 20.00 11.92
C THR A 117 -24.90 19.77 12.17
N PRO A 118 -24.54 18.75 12.96
CA PRO A 118 -23.15 18.34 13.11
C PRO A 118 -22.47 18.06 11.76
N VAL A 119 -21.21 18.40 11.65
CA VAL A 119 -20.39 18.14 10.46
C VAL A 119 -19.48 16.97 10.73
N GLN A 120 -19.61 15.92 9.92
CA GLN A 120 -18.68 14.81 9.91
C GLN A 120 -17.40 15.24 9.20
N GLY A 121 -16.28 15.28 9.91
CA GLY A 121 -14.98 15.54 9.33
C GLY A 121 -14.56 14.44 8.36
N LYS A 122 -13.61 14.76 7.50
CA LYS A 122 -13.05 13.85 6.52
C LYS A 122 -11.54 13.75 6.69
N ASN A 123 -11.00 12.64 6.26
CA ASN A 123 -9.56 12.46 6.08
C ASN A 123 -9.27 12.30 4.58
N ARG A 124 -8.12 12.78 4.15
CA ARG A 124 -7.60 12.52 2.82
C ARG A 124 -6.38 11.62 2.89
N PHE A 125 -6.22 10.76 1.91
CA PHE A 125 -5.00 9.99 1.72
C PHE A 125 -3.83 10.92 1.36
N VAL A 126 -2.66 10.66 1.93
CA VAL A 126 -1.43 11.42 1.68
C VAL A 126 -0.42 10.59 0.92
N GLU A 127 -0.06 9.45 1.47
CA GLU A 127 0.98 8.58 0.91
C GLU A 127 0.90 7.15 1.44
N TRP A 128 1.63 6.26 0.77
CA TRP A 128 1.99 4.95 1.27
C TRP A 128 3.36 5.00 1.95
N LYS A 129 3.42 4.71 3.24
CA LYS A 129 4.65 4.70 4.03
C LYS A 129 5.21 3.28 4.13
N LYS A 130 6.52 3.14 3.87
CA LYS A 130 7.24 1.86 4.02
C LYS A 130 7.30 1.43 5.47
N VAL A 131 6.98 0.15 5.73
CA VAL A 131 7.17 -0.50 7.02
C VAL A 131 8.43 -1.35 6.94
N HIS A 132 9.42 -1.05 7.74
CA HIS A 132 10.69 -1.77 7.75
C HIS A 132 10.60 -3.13 8.48
N PRO A 133 11.30 -4.16 7.97
CA PRO A 133 12.19 -4.16 6.82
C PRO A 133 11.44 -4.07 5.49
N PHE A 134 11.98 -3.30 4.53
CA PHE A 134 11.43 -3.12 3.19
C PHE A 134 12.57 -3.36 2.19
N ARG A 135 12.42 -4.32 1.30
CA ARG A 135 13.49 -4.83 0.43
C ARG A 135 13.24 -4.63 -1.05
N GLY A 136 11.98 -4.61 -1.48
CA GLY A 136 11.61 -4.29 -2.85
C GLY A 136 11.78 -2.81 -3.14
N SER A 137 11.60 -2.42 -4.38
CA SER A 137 11.73 -1.04 -4.84
C SER A 137 10.37 -0.37 -5.01
N LEU A 138 10.33 0.92 -4.72
CA LEU A 138 9.17 1.76 -4.96
C LEU A 138 9.61 2.94 -5.83
N ASP A 139 9.10 3.01 -7.06
CA ASP A 139 9.35 4.06 -8.05
C ASP A 139 8.05 4.85 -8.27
N GLY A 140 7.92 5.99 -7.61
CA GLY A 140 6.69 6.76 -7.57
C GLY A 140 5.53 5.93 -7.00
N LYS A 141 4.52 5.66 -7.83
CA LYS A 141 3.35 4.84 -7.46
C LYS A 141 3.50 3.36 -7.87
N GLN A 142 4.66 2.96 -8.40
CA GLN A 142 4.90 1.58 -8.82
C GLN A 142 5.78 0.85 -7.81
N TYR A 143 5.27 -0.25 -7.25
CA TYR A 143 6.07 -1.21 -6.51
C TYR A 143 6.69 -2.22 -7.49
N ILE A 144 7.96 -2.52 -7.32
CA ILE A 144 8.72 -3.49 -8.13
C ILE A 144 9.05 -4.68 -7.24
N PHE A 145 8.70 -5.89 -7.71
CA PHE A 145 8.95 -7.15 -7.02
C PHE A 145 10.40 -7.61 -7.25
N ASP A 146 11.38 -6.80 -6.84
CA ASP A 146 12.81 -7.08 -6.98
C ASP A 146 13.48 -7.56 -5.69
N ALA A 147 12.67 -7.87 -4.68
CA ALA A 147 13.12 -8.47 -3.43
C ALA A 147 13.45 -9.96 -3.57
N PRO A 148 14.24 -10.55 -2.63
CA PRO A 148 14.49 -11.98 -2.58
C PRO A 148 13.22 -12.83 -2.49
N ASP A 149 13.34 -14.10 -2.88
CA ASP A 149 12.25 -15.07 -2.81
C ASP A 149 11.59 -15.14 -1.43
N GLY A 150 10.28 -15.26 -1.41
CA GLY A 150 9.47 -15.33 -0.20
C GLY A 150 9.45 -14.03 0.63
N ASN A 151 10.06 -12.92 0.15
CA ASN A 151 10.01 -11.64 0.85
C ASN A 151 8.58 -11.11 0.95
N VAL A 152 8.27 -10.48 2.08
CA VAL A 152 7.00 -9.79 2.32
C VAL A 152 7.27 -8.35 2.70
N ASP A 153 7.06 -7.44 1.76
CA ASP A 153 7.13 -6.01 2.01
C ASP A 153 5.76 -5.45 2.42
N ARG A 154 5.79 -4.39 3.21
CA ARG A 154 4.59 -3.79 3.79
C ARG A 154 4.58 -2.29 3.58
N LEU A 155 3.42 -1.77 3.15
CA LEU A 155 3.12 -0.35 3.11
C LEU A 155 1.93 -0.07 4.03
N THR A 156 1.92 1.08 4.68
CA THR A 156 0.79 1.56 5.46
C THR A 156 0.32 2.90 4.94
N ALA A 157 -1.00 3.07 4.83
CA ALA A 157 -1.60 4.32 4.39
C ALA A 157 -1.42 5.41 5.46
N VAL A 158 -1.11 6.60 5.02
CA VAL A 158 -1.05 7.82 5.84
C VAL A 158 -2.19 8.74 5.42
N TYR A 159 -2.93 9.21 6.40
CA TYR A 159 -4.06 10.13 6.19
C TYR A 159 -3.82 11.46 6.91
N GLN A 160 -4.45 12.50 6.41
CA GLN A 160 -4.47 13.82 7.03
C GLN A 160 -5.91 14.30 7.15
N PRO A 161 -6.33 14.84 8.31
CA PRO A 161 -7.64 15.46 8.46
C PRO A 161 -7.82 16.63 7.49
N GLU A 162 -9.03 16.74 6.94
CA GLU A 162 -9.42 17.91 6.15
C GLU A 162 -9.99 18.99 7.07
N PRO A 163 -9.80 20.29 6.74
CA PRO A 163 -10.40 21.37 7.49
C PRO A 163 -11.92 21.33 7.44
N VAL A 164 -12.55 21.63 8.57
CA VAL A 164 -14.01 21.83 8.70
C VAL A 164 -14.29 23.30 8.74
N THR A 165 -15.09 23.80 7.79
CA THR A 165 -15.51 25.21 7.75
C THR A 165 -16.59 25.46 8.81
N LEU A 166 -16.40 26.51 9.59
CA LEU A 166 -17.31 26.92 10.65
C LEU A 166 -18.56 27.60 10.05
N PRO A 167 -19.75 27.10 10.38
CA PRO A 167 -20.99 27.65 9.81
C PRO A 167 -21.36 28.99 10.41
N GLU A 168 -22.21 29.69 9.71
CA GLU A 168 -22.91 30.87 10.24
C GLU A 168 -24.15 30.42 11.03
N THR A 169 -24.49 31.14 12.10
CA THR A 169 -25.74 30.98 12.84
C THR A 169 -26.32 32.37 13.17
N THR A 170 -27.62 32.44 13.37
CA THR A 170 -28.33 33.69 13.61
C THR A 170 -29.17 33.61 14.87
N ARG A 171 -29.31 34.77 15.55
CA ARG A 171 -30.17 34.93 16.72
C ARG A 171 -30.78 36.33 16.68
N PRO A 172 -32.12 36.46 16.60
CA PRO A 172 -32.78 37.77 16.54
C PRO A 172 -32.41 38.63 17.72
N GLY A 173 -31.96 39.89 17.44
CA GLY A 173 -31.55 40.88 18.46
C GLY A 173 -30.12 40.68 18.97
N TRP A 174 -29.36 39.76 18.42
CA TRP A 174 -27.99 39.46 18.85
C TRP A 174 -27.03 39.43 17.67
N SER A 175 -25.78 39.83 17.90
CA SER A 175 -24.70 39.65 16.93
C SER A 175 -23.92 38.39 17.24
N PHE A 176 -23.60 37.62 16.19
CA PHE A 176 -22.74 36.42 16.34
C PHE A 176 -21.31 36.83 16.66
N GLY A 177 -20.80 36.37 17.81
CA GLY A 177 -19.47 36.69 18.32
C GLY A 177 -18.41 35.64 18.00
N GLY A 178 -18.80 34.52 17.32
CA GLY A 178 -17.92 33.45 16.93
C GLY A 178 -18.19 32.12 17.65
N TRP A 179 -17.44 31.11 17.24
CA TRP A 179 -17.45 29.77 17.82
C TRP A 179 -16.31 29.58 18.81
N TYR A 180 -16.58 28.88 19.89
CA TYR A 180 -15.64 28.63 20.98
C TYR A 180 -15.59 27.14 21.36
N TYR A 181 -14.42 26.65 21.78
CA TYR A 181 -14.22 25.27 22.25
C TYR A 181 -14.80 24.99 23.64
N ASP A 182 -15.20 26.03 24.37
CA ASP A 182 -15.77 25.90 25.71
C ASP A 182 -16.99 26.82 25.88
N SER A 183 -17.92 26.43 26.77
CA SER A 183 -19.13 27.17 27.06
C SER A 183 -18.93 28.49 27.81
N GLU A 184 -17.72 28.73 28.28
CA GLU A 184 -17.33 29.98 29.02
C GLU A 184 -16.66 30.98 28.09
N PHE A 185 -16.53 30.65 26.77
CA PHE A 185 -15.99 31.50 25.72
C PHE A 185 -14.56 31.96 25.95
N ARG A 186 -13.71 31.11 26.54
CA ARG A 186 -12.30 31.39 26.82
C ARG A 186 -11.38 31.03 25.68
N ARG A 187 -11.75 29.98 24.92
CA ARG A 187 -10.93 29.42 23.83
C ARG A 187 -11.65 29.59 22.50
N PRO A 188 -11.35 30.64 21.73
CA PRO A 188 -12.01 30.86 20.43
C PRO A 188 -11.61 29.79 19.42
N ALA A 189 -12.56 29.33 18.61
CA ALA A 189 -12.35 28.47 17.46
C ALA A 189 -12.29 29.25 16.15
N GLY A 190 -13.09 30.33 16.04
CA GLY A 190 -13.15 31.20 14.88
C GLY A 190 -14.54 31.77 14.62
N GLY A 191 -14.65 32.63 13.60
CA GLY A 191 -15.91 33.17 13.09
C GLY A 191 -16.54 32.29 12.01
N ALA A 192 -17.69 32.70 11.52
CA ALA A 192 -18.32 32.11 10.34
C ALA A 192 -17.39 32.18 9.13
N GLY A 193 -17.24 31.04 8.42
CA GLY A 193 -16.35 30.92 7.27
C GLY A 193 -14.89 30.56 7.59
N ASP A 194 -14.47 30.70 8.86
CA ASP A 194 -13.17 30.20 9.29
C ASP A 194 -13.15 28.65 9.26
N SER A 195 -11.97 28.06 9.34
CA SER A 195 -11.82 26.60 9.32
C SER A 195 -10.99 26.12 10.50
N ILE A 196 -11.35 24.94 11.01
CA ILE A 196 -10.60 24.23 12.04
C ILE A 196 -10.21 22.83 11.53
N ILE A 197 -9.13 22.29 12.07
CA ILE A 197 -8.75 20.88 11.87
C ILE A 197 -9.04 20.13 13.19
N PRO A 198 -10.13 19.35 13.28
CA PRO A 198 -10.46 18.67 14.51
C PRO A 198 -9.48 17.53 14.78
N SER A 199 -8.99 17.41 16.02
CA SER A 199 -8.14 16.32 16.49
C SER A 199 -8.90 15.29 17.33
N GLU A 200 -10.16 15.57 17.64
CA GLU A 200 -11.08 14.73 18.39
C GLU A 200 -12.53 15.16 18.10
N ASN A 201 -13.51 14.35 18.48
CA ASN A 201 -14.91 14.76 18.42
C ASN A 201 -15.10 15.98 19.32
N THR A 202 -15.60 17.06 18.73
CA THR A 202 -15.59 18.40 19.36
C THR A 202 -16.98 18.99 19.32
N THR A 203 -17.37 19.69 20.41
CA THR A 203 -18.53 20.57 20.43
C THR A 203 -18.08 22.00 20.49
N LEU A 204 -18.57 22.84 19.58
CA LEU A 204 -18.34 24.27 19.56
C LEU A 204 -19.59 25.02 20.05
N TYR A 205 -19.37 26.13 20.74
CA TYR A 205 -20.39 26.93 21.38
C TYR A 205 -20.44 28.31 20.75
N ALA A 206 -21.64 28.73 20.31
CA ALA A 206 -21.85 30.06 19.77
C ALA A 206 -21.82 31.11 20.89
N GLN A 207 -21.02 32.15 20.71
CA GLN A 207 -21.07 33.36 21.54
C GLN A 207 -22.00 34.39 20.88
N TRP A 208 -22.77 35.09 21.70
CA TRP A 208 -23.69 36.13 21.28
C TRP A 208 -23.43 37.44 22.00
N VAL A 209 -23.43 38.55 21.27
CA VAL A 209 -23.30 39.89 21.77
C VAL A 209 -24.65 40.62 21.60
N ASP A 210 -25.18 41.10 22.72
CA ASP A 210 -26.46 41.82 22.72
C ASP A 210 -26.32 43.16 21.98
N LEU A 211 -27.11 43.35 20.93
CA LEU A 211 -27.06 44.57 20.11
C LEU A 211 -27.59 45.81 20.86
N THR A 212 -28.39 45.61 21.92
CA THR A 212 -28.91 46.76 22.72
C THR A 212 -27.83 47.39 23.59
N LEU A 213 -26.69 46.67 23.82
CA LEU A 213 -25.56 47.17 24.60
C LEU A 213 -24.53 47.94 23.74
N LEU A 214 -24.74 47.97 22.43
CA LEU A 214 -23.86 48.63 21.44
C LEU A 214 -24.41 49.98 20.95
N ALA A 215 -25.57 50.41 21.45
CA ALA A 215 -26.26 51.68 21.10
C ALA A 215 -25.95 52.82 22.06
#